data_3d9deb34c8bee5e9e4e336181b3562e6
#
_entry.id   3d9deb34c8bee5e9e4e336181b3562e6
#
_cell.length_a   1.000
_cell.length_b   1.000
_cell.length_c   1.000
_cell.angle_alpha   90.00
_cell.angle_beta   90.00
_cell.angle_gamma   90.00
#
_symmetry.space_group_name_H-M   'P 1'
#
loop_
_entity.id
_entity.type
_entity.pdbx_description
1 polymer ?
#
loop_
_entity_poly.entity_id
_entity_poly.type
_entity_poly.pdbx_seq_one_letter_code
_entity_poly.pdbx_strand_id
1 'polypeptide(L)'
;MNFTLQMLLISASFVIAGQALSAGICDDFYARLPNVNHALCTNAKLQPSNARSVKGRTIYVRDVHAQGNGLRILVIGGMHGDELSSASVALHWIERAQAETTPNQWRFIPALNPDGLFSRPSSRVNANGVDLNRNFPTPRWDLEAADYWVKKTLKDPRRWPGKKALSEPESKFLFDEMERFKPNLIVSIHAPYGVLDFDGPTMPPTRLGRLYLDQVGVFPGSLGNYGGVHKGMPVVTIELSSAQKTPSEDEMNRMWRDLRRWMDESIAPNKHAPALVQTAQTAP
;
A
#
# COMPACT_ATOMS: atom_id res chain seq x y z
N MET A 1 -15.94 -21.75 -42.09
CA MET A 1 -16.95 -21.16 -41.22
C MET A 1 -16.79 -21.65 -39.77
N ASN A 2 -15.58 -21.63 -39.16
CA ASN A 2 -15.33 -22.19 -37.79
C ASN A 2 -14.35 -21.37 -36.96
N PHE A 3 -13.95 -20.15 -37.39
CA PHE A 3 -12.97 -19.33 -36.63
C PHE A 3 -13.62 -18.37 -35.60
N THR A 4 -14.89 -18.03 -35.75
CA THR A 4 -15.55 -17.05 -34.87
C THR A 4 -16.06 -17.68 -33.56
N LEU A 5 -16.30 -18.99 -33.51
CA LEU A 5 -16.82 -19.67 -32.32
C LEU A 5 -15.72 -19.97 -31.27
N GLN A 6 -14.48 -20.19 -31.72
CA GLN A 6 -13.35 -20.44 -30.80
C GLN A 6 -12.87 -19.19 -30.04
N MET A 7 -12.95 -17.99 -30.64
CA MET A 7 -12.59 -16.75 -29.93
C MET A 7 -13.57 -16.38 -28.80
N LEU A 8 -14.86 -16.68 -28.96
CA LEU A 8 -15.88 -16.43 -27.92
C LEU A 8 -15.75 -17.37 -26.72
N LEU A 9 -15.31 -18.60 -26.91
CA LEU A 9 -15.09 -19.56 -25.82
C LEU A 9 -13.85 -19.23 -24.96
N ILE A 10 -12.79 -18.68 -25.55
CA ILE A 10 -11.57 -18.30 -24.83
C ILE A 10 -11.83 -17.07 -23.94
N SER A 11 -12.58 -16.08 -24.42
CA SER A 11 -12.89 -14.87 -23.65
C SER A 11 -13.83 -15.17 -22.47
N ALA A 12 -14.81 -16.08 -22.62
CA ALA A 12 -15.70 -16.50 -21.56
C ALA A 12 -14.97 -17.28 -20.44
N SER A 13 -14.01 -18.11 -20.80
CA SER A 13 -13.24 -18.90 -19.83
C SER A 13 -12.33 -18.03 -18.94
N PHE A 14 -11.74 -16.97 -19.48
CA PHE A 14 -10.92 -16.04 -18.68
C PHE A 14 -11.75 -15.20 -17.70
N VAL A 15 -12.93 -14.79 -18.07
CA VAL A 15 -13.84 -14.02 -17.19
C VAL A 15 -14.36 -14.90 -16.05
N ILE A 16 -14.73 -16.14 -16.33
CA ILE A 16 -15.24 -17.08 -15.31
C ILE A 16 -14.14 -17.46 -14.32
N ALA A 17 -12.91 -17.70 -14.78
CA ALA A 17 -11.78 -18.00 -13.90
C ALA A 17 -11.41 -16.82 -12.99
N GLY A 18 -11.46 -15.59 -13.49
CA GLY A 18 -11.22 -14.38 -12.70
C GLY A 18 -12.28 -14.16 -11.61
N GLN A 19 -13.54 -14.44 -11.90
CA GLN A 19 -14.63 -14.33 -10.92
C GLN A 19 -14.56 -15.40 -9.82
N ALA A 20 -14.19 -16.62 -10.16
CA ALA A 20 -14.03 -17.71 -9.18
C ALA A 20 -12.85 -17.46 -8.23
N LEU A 21 -11.73 -16.90 -8.74
CA LEU A 21 -10.57 -16.52 -7.93
C LEU A 21 -10.86 -15.34 -7.00
N SER A 22 -11.67 -14.38 -7.42
CA SER A 22 -12.06 -13.25 -6.58
C SER A 22 -13.08 -13.64 -5.52
N ALA A 23 -13.94 -14.63 -5.76
CA ALA A 23 -14.86 -15.16 -4.76
C ALA A 23 -14.10 -15.79 -3.58
N GLY A 24 -13.10 -16.62 -3.84
CA GLY A 24 -12.31 -17.28 -2.77
C GLY A 24 -11.56 -16.31 -1.88
N ILE A 25 -11.00 -15.22 -2.43
CA ILE A 25 -10.33 -14.21 -1.58
C ILE A 25 -11.33 -13.40 -0.74
N CYS A 26 -12.56 -13.23 -1.22
CA CYS A 26 -13.58 -12.53 -0.46
C CYS A 26 -14.09 -13.36 0.73
N ASP A 27 -14.12 -14.69 0.63
CA ASP A 27 -14.37 -15.57 1.76
C ASP A 27 -13.27 -15.45 2.82
N ASP A 28 -12.00 -15.45 2.37
CA ASP A 28 -10.85 -15.26 3.25
C ASP A 28 -10.88 -13.90 3.97
N PHE A 29 -11.16 -12.81 3.24
CA PHE A 29 -11.25 -11.47 3.81
C PHE A 29 -12.42 -11.33 4.77
N TYR A 30 -13.61 -11.84 4.43
CA TYR A 30 -14.76 -11.85 5.32
C TYR A 30 -14.48 -12.58 6.63
N ALA A 31 -13.84 -13.74 6.56
CA ALA A 31 -13.50 -14.53 7.73
C ALA A 31 -12.40 -13.91 8.61
N ARG A 32 -11.66 -12.93 8.06
CA ARG A 32 -10.44 -12.42 8.71
C ARG A 32 -10.49 -10.96 9.08
N LEU A 33 -11.02 -10.10 8.22
CA LEU A 33 -10.91 -8.66 8.36
C LEU A 33 -12.08 -8.07 9.15
N PRO A 34 -11.82 -7.11 10.05
CA PRO A 34 -12.88 -6.41 10.75
C PRO A 34 -13.70 -5.55 9.77
N ASN A 35 -15.00 -5.48 9.96
CA ASN A 35 -15.91 -4.64 9.18
C ASN A 35 -15.86 -4.85 7.65
N VAL A 36 -15.54 -6.08 7.21
CA VAL A 36 -15.57 -6.48 5.81
C VAL A 36 -16.64 -7.54 5.64
N ASN A 37 -17.57 -7.31 4.70
CA ASN A 37 -18.56 -8.30 4.29
C ASN A 37 -18.32 -8.72 2.83
N HIS A 38 -19.03 -9.78 2.39
CA HIS A 38 -18.87 -10.29 1.03
C HIS A 38 -19.20 -9.24 -0.03
N ALA A 39 -20.24 -8.41 0.20
CA ALA A 39 -20.64 -7.40 -0.76
C ALA A 39 -19.55 -6.34 -0.98
N LEU A 40 -18.95 -5.83 0.10
CA LEU A 40 -17.84 -4.87 0.02
C LEU A 40 -16.67 -5.45 -0.79
N CYS A 41 -16.25 -6.68 -0.48
CA CYS A 41 -15.14 -7.32 -1.18
C CYS A 41 -15.47 -7.62 -2.66
N THR A 42 -16.67 -8.13 -2.94
CA THR A 42 -17.11 -8.42 -4.31
C THR A 42 -17.20 -7.15 -5.14
N ASN A 43 -17.73 -6.06 -4.57
CA ASN A 43 -17.83 -4.76 -5.22
C ASN A 43 -16.45 -4.11 -5.44
N ALA A 44 -15.45 -4.45 -4.64
CA ALA A 44 -14.07 -4.01 -4.86
C ALA A 44 -13.49 -4.52 -6.17
N LYS A 45 -14.02 -5.61 -6.75
CA LYS A 45 -13.60 -6.21 -8.04
C LYS A 45 -12.07 -6.40 -8.10
N LEU A 46 -11.52 -7.01 -7.05
CA LEU A 46 -10.09 -7.28 -6.94
C LEU A 46 -9.62 -8.17 -8.10
N GLN A 47 -8.44 -7.87 -8.63
CA GLN A 47 -7.79 -8.64 -9.68
C GLN A 47 -6.54 -9.32 -9.14
N PRO A 48 -6.28 -10.57 -9.51
CA PRO A 48 -5.02 -11.23 -9.17
C PRO A 48 -3.87 -10.52 -9.91
N SER A 49 -2.81 -10.17 -9.18
CA SER A 49 -1.55 -9.78 -9.81
C SER A 49 -0.74 -11.01 -10.20
N ASN A 50 0.36 -10.79 -10.93
CA ASN A 50 1.31 -11.88 -11.25
C ASN A 50 2.21 -12.25 -10.07
N ALA A 51 2.15 -11.47 -8.97
CA ALA A 51 2.99 -11.71 -7.81
C ALA A 51 2.37 -12.73 -6.86
N ARG A 52 3.28 -13.43 -6.18
CA ARG A 52 2.95 -14.38 -5.13
C ARG A 52 3.75 -14.06 -3.88
N SER A 53 3.15 -14.28 -2.73
CA SER A 53 3.86 -14.23 -1.44
C SER A 53 4.84 -15.41 -1.32
N VAL A 54 5.63 -15.42 -0.24
CA VAL A 54 6.55 -16.54 0.06
C VAL A 54 5.85 -17.90 0.04
N LYS A 55 4.63 -18.00 0.57
CA LYS A 55 3.82 -19.25 0.56
C LYS A 55 2.99 -19.44 -0.70
N GLY A 56 3.21 -18.64 -1.75
CA GLY A 56 2.50 -18.78 -3.01
C GLY A 56 1.10 -18.16 -3.04
N ARG A 57 0.67 -17.42 -2.02
CA ARG A 57 -0.62 -16.70 -2.03
C ARG A 57 -0.59 -15.56 -3.05
N THR A 58 -1.68 -15.43 -3.80
CA THR A 58 -1.83 -14.32 -4.75
C THR A 58 -1.89 -12.99 -4.01
N ILE A 59 -1.15 -11.99 -4.49
CA ILE A 59 -1.34 -10.59 -4.09
C ILE A 59 -2.38 -9.98 -5.03
N TYR A 60 -3.47 -9.47 -4.46
CA TYR A 60 -4.56 -8.88 -5.23
C TYR A 60 -4.42 -7.37 -5.31
N VAL A 61 -4.84 -6.82 -6.44
CA VAL A 61 -4.82 -5.39 -6.72
C VAL A 61 -6.17 -4.90 -7.22
N ARG A 62 -6.40 -3.61 -7.14
CA ARG A 62 -7.54 -2.96 -7.79
C ARG A 62 -7.09 -1.64 -8.42
N ASP A 63 -7.30 -1.51 -9.71
CA ASP A 63 -7.15 -0.25 -10.43
C ASP A 63 -8.53 0.42 -10.56
N VAL A 64 -8.62 1.66 -10.11
CA VAL A 64 -9.76 2.53 -10.35
C VAL A 64 -9.29 3.65 -11.27
N HIS A 65 -9.70 3.56 -12.52
CA HIS A 65 -9.30 4.49 -13.55
C HIS A 65 -10.37 5.57 -13.73
N ALA A 66 -9.94 6.81 -13.78
CA ALA A 66 -10.74 7.89 -14.31
C ALA A 66 -10.25 8.29 -15.70
N GLN A 67 -11.09 8.93 -16.47
CA GLN A 67 -10.68 9.51 -17.75
C GLN A 67 -9.93 10.81 -17.47
N GLY A 68 -8.65 10.86 -17.83
CA GLY A 68 -7.85 12.08 -17.75
C GLY A 68 -6.43 11.89 -17.25
N ASN A 69 -5.70 13.01 -17.12
CA ASN A 69 -4.31 13.07 -16.69
C ASN A 69 -4.17 13.47 -15.20
N GLY A 70 -5.07 12.99 -14.34
CA GLY A 70 -5.02 13.23 -12.92
C GLY A 70 -3.81 12.60 -12.22
N LEU A 71 -3.78 12.70 -10.90
CA LEU A 71 -2.74 12.10 -10.07
C LEU A 71 -2.83 10.57 -10.12
N ARG A 72 -1.67 9.91 -10.02
CA ARG A 72 -1.57 8.48 -9.78
C ARG A 72 -1.32 8.24 -8.29
N ILE A 73 -2.22 7.54 -7.63
CA ILE A 73 -2.17 7.28 -6.19
C ILE A 73 -2.07 5.77 -5.95
N LEU A 74 -1.04 5.36 -5.21
CA LEU A 74 -0.84 3.98 -4.79
C LEU A 74 -1.22 3.84 -3.33
N VAL A 75 -2.25 3.03 -3.04
CA VAL A 75 -2.76 2.78 -1.68
C VAL A 75 -2.41 1.37 -1.26
N ILE A 76 -1.77 1.22 -0.10
CA ILE A 76 -1.28 -0.05 0.41
C ILE A 76 -1.89 -0.30 1.80
N GLY A 77 -2.52 -1.46 1.97
CA GLY A 77 -2.91 -2.01 3.26
C GLY A 77 -2.22 -3.35 3.53
N GLY A 78 -2.26 -3.81 4.76
CA GLY A 78 -1.78 -5.13 5.14
C GLY A 78 -0.30 -5.39 4.81
N MET A 79 0.56 -4.37 4.86
CA MET A 79 2.02 -4.54 4.79
C MET A 79 2.50 -5.32 6.03
N HIS A 80 1.96 -4.99 7.19
CA HIS A 80 2.07 -5.82 8.38
C HIS A 80 0.79 -6.63 8.52
N GLY A 81 0.93 -7.95 8.55
CA GLY A 81 -0.24 -8.83 8.49
C GLY A 81 -1.07 -8.86 9.77
N ASP A 82 -0.56 -8.38 10.91
CA ASP A 82 -1.29 -8.26 12.16
C ASP A 82 -2.06 -6.93 12.31
N GLU A 83 -1.94 -6.03 11.34
CA GLU A 83 -2.67 -4.76 11.27
C GLU A 83 -3.93 -4.91 10.39
N LEU A 84 -4.88 -5.75 10.83
CA LEU A 84 -6.06 -6.15 10.05
C LEU A 84 -6.90 -4.97 9.58
N SER A 85 -7.00 -3.93 10.43
CA SER A 85 -7.75 -2.71 10.13
C SER A 85 -7.21 -1.97 8.89
N SER A 86 -5.90 -2.06 8.64
CA SER A 86 -5.28 -1.39 7.48
C SER A 86 -5.76 -1.98 6.16
N ALA A 87 -5.87 -3.29 6.07
CA ALA A 87 -6.42 -3.99 4.90
C ALA A 87 -7.92 -3.68 4.72
N SER A 88 -8.67 -3.64 5.84
CA SER A 88 -10.10 -3.31 5.81
C SER A 88 -10.34 -1.88 5.30
N VAL A 89 -9.60 -0.89 5.81
CA VAL A 89 -9.74 0.51 5.35
C VAL A 89 -9.39 0.64 3.87
N ALA A 90 -8.37 -0.07 3.39
CA ALA A 90 -8.02 -0.09 1.97
C ALA A 90 -9.18 -0.61 1.10
N LEU A 91 -9.90 -1.67 1.54
CA LEU A 91 -11.09 -2.18 0.84
C LEU A 91 -12.25 -1.17 0.84
N HIS A 92 -12.54 -0.53 1.96
CA HIS A 92 -13.56 0.52 2.04
C HIS A 92 -13.21 1.73 1.15
N TRP A 93 -11.95 2.05 1.02
CA TRP A 93 -11.50 3.17 0.17
C TRP A 93 -11.55 2.86 -1.33
N ILE A 94 -11.50 1.59 -1.74
CA ILE A 94 -11.79 1.20 -3.12
C ILE A 94 -13.22 1.62 -3.51
N GLU A 95 -14.21 1.35 -2.66
CA GLU A 95 -15.60 1.73 -2.92
C GLU A 95 -15.75 3.26 -3.07
N ARG A 96 -15.07 4.04 -2.22
CA ARG A 96 -15.07 5.50 -2.30
C ARG A 96 -14.43 6.00 -3.60
N ALA A 97 -13.27 5.43 -3.97
CA ALA A 97 -12.61 5.79 -5.22
C ALA A 97 -13.47 5.46 -6.45
N GLN A 98 -14.22 4.35 -6.41
CA GLN A 98 -15.14 3.97 -7.49
C GLN A 98 -16.34 4.90 -7.61
N ALA A 99 -16.80 5.49 -6.50
CA ALA A 99 -17.93 6.40 -6.47
C ALA A 99 -17.58 7.83 -6.93
N GLU A 100 -16.30 8.15 -7.04
CA GLU A 100 -15.84 9.49 -7.41
C GLU A 100 -15.68 9.68 -8.92
N THR A 101 -16.03 10.88 -9.39
CA THR A 101 -15.80 11.35 -10.77
C THR A 101 -14.57 12.26 -10.80
N THR A 102 -13.38 11.72 -10.49
CA THR A 102 -12.15 12.50 -10.49
C THR A 102 -11.21 12.05 -11.60
N PRO A 103 -10.31 12.92 -12.10
CA PRO A 103 -9.33 12.52 -13.11
C PRO A 103 -8.21 11.63 -12.53
N ASN A 104 -8.24 11.32 -11.23
CA ASN A 104 -7.18 10.59 -10.56
C ASN A 104 -7.24 9.08 -10.86
N GLN A 105 -6.07 8.48 -10.97
CA GLN A 105 -5.89 7.05 -11.14
C GLN A 105 -5.46 6.45 -9.79
N TRP A 106 -6.23 5.50 -9.30
CA TRP A 106 -5.95 4.83 -8.05
C TRP A 106 -5.53 3.38 -8.32
N ARG A 107 -4.48 2.96 -7.64
CA ARG A 107 -4.10 1.56 -7.53
C ARG A 107 -4.07 1.15 -6.08
N PHE A 108 -4.84 0.13 -5.73
CA PHE A 108 -4.94 -0.41 -4.38
C PHE A 108 -4.28 -1.77 -4.30
N ILE A 109 -3.55 -2.01 -3.21
CA ILE A 109 -3.01 -3.29 -2.77
C ILE A 109 -3.52 -3.53 -1.34
N PRO A 110 -4.73 -4.11 -1.15
CA PRO A 110 -5.36 -4.18 0.17
C PRO A 110 -4.60 -5.06 1.18
N ALA A 111 -3.87 -6.07 0.70
CA ALA A 111 -3.12 -7.00 1.53
C ALA A 111 -1.78 -7.33 0.87
N LEU A 112 -0.74 -6.52 1.17
CA LEU A 112 0.59 -6.73 0.62
C LEU A 112 1.25 -7.99 1.18
N ASN A 113 1.01 -8.29 2.47
CA ASN A 113 1.52 -9.47 3.18
C ASN A 113 0.38 -10.48 3.48
N PRO A 114 -0.11 -11.20 2.47
CA PRO A 114 -1.21 -12.15 2.70
C PRO A 114 -0.80 -13.33 3.59
N ASP A 115 0.47 -13.71 3.63
CA ASP A 115 0.94 -14.79 4.51
C ASP A 115 0.83 -14.39 5.98
N GLY A 116 1.27 -13.18 6.33
CA GLY A 116 1.13 -12.66 7.69
C GLY A 116 -0.32 -12.40 8.07
N LEU A 117 -1.12 -11.86 7.14
CA LEU A 117 -2.53 -11.53 7.36
C LEU A 117 -3.37 -12.79 7.69
N PHE A 118 -3.19 -13.86 6.91
CA PHE A 118 -3.97 -15.09 7.05
C PHE A 118 -3.35 -16.13 7.98
N SER A 119 -2.17 -15.86 8.56
CA SER A 119 -1.62 -16.73 9.61
C SER A 119 -2.48 -16.68 10.89
N ARG A 120 -2.35 -17.71 11.72
CA ARG A 120 -3.05 -17.80 13.01
C ARG A 120 -2.06 -18.16 14.11
N PRO A 121 -1.73 -17.21 15.00
CA PRO A 121 -2.12 -15.79 14.99
C PRO A 121 -1.57 -15.03 13.78
N SER A 122 -2.18 -13.87 13.46
CA SER A 122 -1.64 -12.99 12.42
C SER A 122 -0.25 -12.48 12.80
N SER A 123 0.59 -12.27 11.80
CA SER A 123 1.98 -11.90 11.96
C SER A 123 2.29 -10.57 11.29
N ARG A 124 3.05 -9.71 11.97
CA ARG A 124 3.58 -8.48 11.38
C ARG A 124 4.43 -8.79 10.16
N VAL A 125 5.36 -9.73 10.33
CA VAL A 125 6.33 -10.12 9.30
C VAL A 125 5.73 -11.09 8.28
N ASN A 126 6.37 -11.21 7.13
CA ASN A 126 6.00 -12.20 6.13
C ASN A 126 6.37 -13.64 6.54
N ALA A 127 6.18 -14.62 5.67
CA ALA A 127 6.44 -16.02 6.00
C ALA A 127 7.93 -16.36 6.21
N ASN A 128 8.84 -15.52 5.73
CA ASN A 128 10.28 -15.63 6.01
C ASN A 128 10.70 -14.92 7.31
N GLY A 129 9.76 -14.31 8.04
CA GLY A 129 10.05 -13.55 9.25
C GLY A 129 10.60 -12.15 8.99
N VAL A 130 10.43 -11.59 7.80
CA VAL A 130 10.95 -10.28 7.41
C VAL A 130 9.89 -9.19 7.61
N ASP A 131 10.28 -8.09 8.24
CA ASP A 131 9.50 -6.85 8.25
C ASP A 131 9.58 -6.18 6.87
N LEU A 132 8.51 -6.26 6.08
CA LEU A 132 8.48 -5.73 4.72
C LEU A 132 8.75 -4.22 4.69
N ASN A 133 8.38 -3.49 5.78
CA ASN A 133 8.67 -2.06 5.93
C ASN A 133 10.10 -1.78 6.44
N ARG A 134 11.02 -2.72 6.26
CA ARG A 134 12.47 -2.64 6.51
C ARG A 134 13.26 -3.23 5.35
N ASN A 135 12.59 -3.67 4.28
CA ASN A 135 13.21 -4.43 3.19
C ASN A 135 13.36 -3.65 1.87
N PHE A 136 13.05 -2.33 1.85
CA PHE A 136 13.24 -1.47 0.66
C PHE A 136 14.70 -1.02 0.52
N PRO A 137 15.19 -0.79 -0.73
CA PRO A 137 16.60 -0.48 -1.01
C PRO A 137 16.89 1.02 -0.76
N THR A 138 16.88 1.41 0.51
CA THR A 138 17.36 2.74 0.91
C THR A 138 18.88 2.83 0.73
N PRO A 139 19.45 4.00 0.46
CA PRO A 139 20.89 4.17 0.41
C PRO A 139 21.56 3.61 1.66
N ARG A 140 22.68 2.89 1.45
CA ARG A 140 23.44 2.22 2.52
C ARG A 140 22.65 1.15 3.30
N TRP A 141 21.58 0.61 2.74
CA TRP A 141 20.79 -0.42 3.40
C TRP A 141 21.66 -1.58 3.91
N ASP A 142 22.63 -2.02 3.11
CA ASP A 142 23.55 -3.14 3.44
C ASP A 142 24.39 -2.87 4.72
N LEU A 143 24.63 -1.60 5.04
CA LEU A 143 25.37 -1.20 6.23
C LEU A 143 24.43 -0.87 7.41
N GLU A 144 23.32 -0.21 7.13
CA GLU A 144 22.49 0.42 8.15
C GLU A 144 21.36 -0.46 8.67
N ALA A 145 20.75 -1.29 7.82
CA ALA A 145 19.56 -2.03 8.20
C ALA A 145 19.83 -3.08 9.28
N ALA A 146 20.90 -3.88 9.11
CA ALA A 146 21.29 -4.88 10.10
C ALA A 146 21.81 -4.22 11.39
N ASP A 147 22.59 -3.14 11.27
CA ASP A 147 23.11 -2.39 12.43
C ASP A 147 21.98 -1.77 13.26
N TYR A 148 21.01 -1.15 12.59
CA TYR A 148 19.80 -0.62 13.23
C TYR A 148 19.01 -1.73 13.94
N TRP A 149 18.79 -2.87 13.28
CA TRP A 149 18.08 -3.99 13.87
C TRP A 149 18.77 -4.51 15.13
N VAL A 150 20.12 -4.64 15.10
CA VAL A 150 20.90 -5.09 16.25
C VAL A 150 20.92 -4.07 17.38
N LYS A 151 21.25 -2.80 17.06
CA LYS A 151 21.56 -1.79 18.09
C LYS A 151 20.34 -1.02 18.58
N LYS A 152 19.35 -0.78 17.72
CA LYS A 152 18.18 0.06 18.05
C LYS A 152 16.96 -0.77 18.39
N THR A 153 16.77 -1.92 17.74
CA THR A 153 15.62 -2.78 18.06
C THR A 153 15.98 -3.99 18.93
N LEU A 154 17.25 -4.12 19.33
CA LEU A 154 17.74 -5.23 20.17
C LEU A 154 17.41 -6.61 19.57
N LYS A 155 17.50 -6.73 18.25
CA LYS A 155 17.16 -7.92 17.46
C LYS A 155 15.70 -8.37 17.61
N ASP A 156 14.77 -7.42 17.83
CA ASP A 156 13.35 -7.74 17.80
C ASP A 156 13.01 -8.48 16.49
N PRO A 157 12.54 -9.75 16.54
CA PRO A 157 12.26 -10.54 15.35
C PRO A 157 11.14 -9.92 14.51
N ARG A 158 10.29 -9.11 15.10
CA ARG A 158 9.24 -8.38 14.38
C ARG A 158 9.75 -7.25 13.50
N ARG A 159 11.06 -6.89 13.60
CA ARG A 159 11.69 -5.78 12.90
C ARG A 159 12.89 -6.22 12.06
N TRP A 160 13.03 -7.53 11.82
CA TRP A 160 14.13 -8.04 11.03
C TRP A 160 14.02 -7.59 9.56
N PRO A 161 15.07 -6.92 9.01
CA PRO A 161 15.02 -6.32 7.67
C PRO A 161 15.20 -7.34 6.53
N GLY A 162 15.48 -8.61 6.83
CA GLY A 162 15.85 -9.62 5.85
C GLY A 162 17.35 -9.71 5.58
N LYS A 163 17.74 -10.59 4.67
CA LYS A 163 19.15 -10.86 4.34
C LYS A 163 19.76 -9.80 3.40
N LYS A 164 18.93 -9.19 2.58
CA LYS A 164 19.30 -8.12 1.63
C LYS A 164 18.05 -7.29 1.32
N ALA A 165 18.25 -6.09 0.82
CA ALA A 165 17.15 -5.29 0.30
C ALA A 165 16.41 -6.05 -0.80
N LEU A 166 15.09 -5.95 -0.81
CA LEU A 166 14.20 -6.65 -1.75
C LEU A 166 14.41 -8.19 -1.77
N SER A 167 14.79 -8.77 -0.62
CA SER A 167 14.87 -10.24 -0.50
C SER A 167 13.51 -10.92 -0.57
N GLU A 168 12.44 -10.18 -0.29
CA GLU A 168 11.09 -10.73 -0.18
C GLU A 168 10.27 -10.47 -1.43
N PRO A 169 9.49 -11.46 -1.90
CA PRO A 169 8.69 -11.30 -3.10
C PRO A 169 7.64 -10.18 -2.96
N GLU A 170 7.10 -9.96 -1.76
CA GLU A 170 6.11 -8.93 -1.48
C GLU A 170 6.71 -7.51 -1.58
N SER A 171 7.88 -7.27 -0.98
CA SER A 171 8.55 -5.96 -1.07
C SER A 171 9.06 -5.71 -2.48
N LYS A 172 9.57 -6.76 -3.17
CA LYS A 172 9.96 -6.66 -4.58
C LYS A 172 8.75 -6.32 -5.47
N PHE A 173 7.62 -6.96 -5.25
CA PHE A 173 6.39 -6.64 -5.98
C PHE A 173 6.01 -5.17 -5.81
N LEU A 174 5.99 -4.66 -4.57
CA LEU A 174 5.65 -3.26 -4.34
C LEU A 174 6.67 -2.31 -4.98
N PHE A 175 7.95 -2.64 -4.91
CA PHE A 175 9.01 -1.88 -5.59
C PHE A 175 8.76 -1.83 -7.11
N ASP A 176 8.50 -2.98 -7.76
CA ASP A 176 8.24 -3.06 -9.20
C ASP A 176 6.95 -2.28 -9.57
N GLU A 177 5.93 -2.30 -8.70
CA GLU A 177 4.70 -1.51 -8.87
C GLU A 177 4.96 0.00 -8.79
N MET A 178 5.80 0.45 -7.88
CA MET A 178 6.20 1.86 -7.79
C MET A 178 6.92 2.31 -9.08
N GLU A 179 7.84 1.51 -9.60
CA GLU A 179 8.57 1.81 -10.84
C GLU A 179 7.66 1.79 -12.08
N ARG A 180 6.67 0.87 -12.11
CA ARG A 180 5.73 0.73 -13.24
C ARG A 180 4.63 1.77 -13.22
N PHE A 181 3.97 1.95 -12.07
CA PHE A 181 2.83 2.85 -11.92
C PHE A 181 3.26 4.31 -11.78
N LYS A 182 4.48 4.57 -11.29
CA LYS A 182 5.07 5.90 -11.05
C LYS A 182 4.10 6.81 -10.29
N PRO A 183 3.75 6.46 -9.05
CA PRO A 183 2.77 7.22 -8.29
C PRO A 183 3.23 8.65 -8.02
N ASN A 184 2.30 9.59 -8.03
CA ASN A 184 2.51 10.94 -7.54
C ASN A 184 2.35 11.02 -6.02
N LEU A 185 1.70 10.01 -5.43
CA LEU A 185 1.46 9.87 -4.00
C LEU A 185 1.36 8.38 -3.64
N ILE A 186 1.99 8.01 -2.55
CA ILE A 186 1.80 6.72 -1.88
C ILE A 186 1.04 6.94 -0.58
N VAL A 187 0.02 6.13 -0.32
CA VAL A 187 -0.69 6.08 0.95
C VAL A 187 -0.49 4.70 1.56
N SER A 188 0.24 4.64 2.65
CA SER A 188 0.54 3.41 3.39
C SER A 188 -0.29 3.37 4.66
N ILE A 189 -1.21 2.40 4.76
CA ILE A 189 -2.11 2.28 5.90
C ILE A 189 -1.55 1.27 6.87
N HIS A 190 -1.36 1.70 8.11
CA HIS A 190 -0.80 0.98 9.24
C HIS A 190 -1.65 1.12 10.50
N ALA A 191 -1.23 0.49 11.60
CA ALA A 191 -1.76 0.59 12.95
C ALA A 191 -0.69 0.11 13.97
N PRO A 192 -0.76 0.46 15.28
CA PRO A 192 -1.90 1.02 15.99
C PRO A 192 -1.66 2.42 16.60
N TYR A 193 -0.75 3.25 16.10
CA TYR A 193 -0.27 4.44 16.82
C TYR A 193 -1.26 5.60 16.91
N GLY A 194 -2.29 5.66 16.05
CA GLY A 194 -3.31 6.72 16.07
C GLY A 194 -2.80 8.08 15.60
N VAL A 195 -1.84 8.11 14.70
CA VAL A 195 -1.21 9.32 14.17
C VAL A 195 -1.14 9.31 12.65
N LEU A 196 -0.76 10.44 12.09
CA LEU A 196 -0.42 10.59 10.68
C LEU A 196 1.06 10.88 10.56
N ASP A 197 1.76 10.15 9.69
CA ASP A 197 3.16 10.39 9.38
C ASP A 197 3.34 10.73 7.90
N PHE A 198 4.40 11.43 7.57
CA PHE A 198 4.66 11.89 6.20
C PHE A 198 6.14 11.94 5.89
N ASP A 199 6.51 11.34 4.75
CA ASP A 199 7.83 11.44 4.16
C ASP A 199 7.71 12.00 2.73
N GLY A 200 8.46 13.05 2.42
CA GLY A 200 8.48 13.59 1.06
C GLY A 200 8.79 15.05 0.95
N PRO A 201 8.92 15.57 -0.29
CA PRO A 201 9.37 16.94 -0.54
C PRO A 201 8.24 17.99 -0.49
N THR A 202 6.98 17.59 -0.35
CA THR A 202 5.83 18.49 -0.33
C THR A 202 5.42 18.86 1.09
N MET A 203 4.55 19.88 1.23
CA MET A 203 3.94 20.18 2.53
C MET A 203 3.11 18.98 3.01
N PRO A 204 3.35 18.50 4.24
CA PRO A 204 2.59 17.38 4.78
C PRO A 204 1.14 17.76 5.07
N PRO A 205 0.20 16.79 5.06
CA PRO A 205 -1.12 17.00 5.60
C PRO A 205 -1.02 17.18 7.12
N THR A 206 -1.69 18.19 7.67
CA THR A 206 -1.65 18.44 9.13
C THR A 206 -2.51 17.44 9.90
N ARG A 207 -3.55 16.90 9.23
CA ARG A 207 -4.44 15.87 9.77
C ARG A 207 -5.21 15.14 8.67
N LEU A 208 -5.66 13.94 8.96
CA LEU A 208 -6.69 13.20 8.21
C LEU A 208 -7.72 12.65 9.19
N GLY A 209 -8.95 13.19 9.15
CA GLY A 209 -9.96 12.89 10.16
C GLY A 209 -9.49 13.30 11.56
N ARG A 210 -9.36 12.32 12.46
CA ARG A 210 -8.86 12.53 13.84
C ARG A 210 -7.38 12.27 14.00
N LEU A 211 -6.69 11.82 12.95
CA LEU A 211 -5.26 11.57 12.98
C LEU A 211 -4.51 12.87 12.70
N TYR A 212 -3.68 13.30 13.62
CA TYR A 212 -2.82 14.47 13.48
C TYR A 212 -1.41 14.07 13.08
N LEU A 213 -0.73 14.96 12.36
CA LEU A 213 0.66 14.76 11.98
C LEU A 213 1.55 14.65 13.22
N ASP A 214 2.20 13.51 13.34
CA ASP A 214 3.23 13.24 14.35
C ASP A 214 4.24 12.27 13.73
N GLN A 215 5.46 12.72 13.54
CA GLN A 215 6.47 11.97 12.81
C GLN A 215 6.90 10.72 13.58
N VAL A 216 6.60 9.55 13.00
CA VAL A 216 7.03 8.26 13.56
C VAL A 216 8.53 8.03 13.34
N GLY A 217 9.10 8.64 12.30
CA GLY A 217 10.52 8.63 12.00
C GLY A 217 10.92 7.84 10.76
N VAL A 218 12.12 8.13 10.29
CA VAL A 218 12.72 7.56 9.08
C VAL A 218 13.62 6.40 9.45
N PHE A 219 13.38 5.21 8.89
CA PHE A 219 14.11 4.00 9.23
C PHE A 219 14.80 3.39 8.01
N PRO A 220 15.98 2.76 8.17
CA PRO A 220 16.61 2.01 7.08
C PRO A 220 15.66 0.95 6.52
N GLY A 221 15.46 0.97 5.21
CA GLY A 221 14.60 0.03 4.50
C GLY A 221 13.09 0.28 4.63
N SER A 222 12.63 1.37 5.27
CA SER A 222 11.20 1.70 5.28
C SER A 222 10.72 2.26 3.95
N LEU A 223 9.43 2.09 3.66
CA LEU A 223 8.80 2.63 2.47
C LEU A 223 8.84 4.16 2.45
N GLY A 224 8.61 4.82 3.59
CA GLY A 224 8.71 6.27 3.71
C GLY A 224 10.11 6.79 3.38
N ASN A 225 11.14 6.15 3.94
CA ASN A 225 12.52 6.48 3.63
C ASN A 225 12.83 6.25 2.14
N TYR A 226 12.48 5.09 1.58
CA TYR A 226 12.75 4.79 0.18
C TYR A 226 11.94 5.69 -0.77
N GLY A 227 10.63 5.69 -0.64
CA GLY A 227 9.72 6.43 -1.52
C GLY A 227 9.78 7.94 -1.30
N GLY A 228 9.60 8.38 -0.04
CA GLY A 228 9.49 9.79 0.30
C GLY A 228 10.82 10.52 0.26
N VAL A 229 11.81 10.03 1.01
CA VAL A 229 13.10 10.72 1.17
C VAL A 229 13.98 10.54 -0.06
N HIS A 230 14.13 9.31 -0.58
CA HIS A 230 15.10 9.05 -1.65
C HIS A 230 14.54 9.19 -3.05
N LYS A 231 13.29 8.78 -3.28
CA LYS A 231 12.68 8.88 -4.61
C LYS A 231 11.89 10.17 -4.81
N GLY A 232 11.66 10.94 -3.75
CA GLY A 232 10.87 12.17 -3.81
C GLY A 232 9.39 11.92 -4.16
N MET A 233 8.90 10.71 -3.98
CA MET A 233 7.49 10.35 -4.07
C MET A 233 6.85 10.54 -2.70
N PRO A 234 5.97 11.52 -2.49
CA PRO A 234 5.33 11.72 -1.19
C PRO A 234 4.70 10.43 -0.66
N VAL A 235 4.98 10.08 0.59
CA VAL A 235 4.41 8.94 1.30
C VAL A 235 3.65 9.45 2.51
N VAL A 236 2.32 9.30 2.49
CA VAL A 236 1.46 9.50 3.66
C VAL A 236 1.32 8.15 4.35
N THR A 237 1.79 8.07 5.59
CA THR A 237 1.58 6.91 6.44
C THR A 237 0.45 7.18 7.41
N ILE A 238 -0.63 6.42 7.27
CA ILE A 238 -1.81 6.48 8.15
C ILE A 238 -1.64 5.41 9.21
N GLU A 239 -1.41 5.81 10.44
CA GLU A 239 -1.38 4.93 11.60
C GLU A 239 -2.74 4.94 12.30
N LEU A 240 -3.58 3.96 12.00
CA LEU A 240 -4.90 3.82 12.64
C LEU A 240 -4.73 3.58 14.14
N SER A 241 -5.73 3.94 14.94
CA SER A 241 -5.65 3.80 16.41
C SER A 241 -5.77 2.35 16.91
N SER A 242 -6.14 1.41 16.05
CA SER A 242 -6.27 -0.01 16.42
C SER A 242 -5.92 -0.90 15.23
N ALA A 243 -5.09 -1.92 15.49
CA ALA A 243 -4.77 -2.94 14.51
C ALA A 243 -5.95 -3.90 14.21
N GLN A 244 -6.90 -4.03 15.15
CA GLN A 244 -7.98 -5.02 15.10
C GLN A 244 -9.37 -4.43 14.85
N LYS A 245 -9.53 -3.11 14.95
CA LYS A 245 -10.82 -2.42 14.77
C LYS A 245 -10.67 -1.31 13.75
N THR A 246 -11.54 -1.30 12.75
CA THR A 246 -11.62 -0.17 11.81
C THR A 246 -12.15 1.09 12.51
N PRO A 247 -11.79 2.28 12.04
CA PRO A 247 -12.52 3.49 12.35
C PRO A 247 -14.00 3.35 11.94
N SER A 248 -14.86 4.20 12.50
CA SER A 248 -16.24 4.27 12.03
C SER A 248 -16.32 4.72 10.57
N GLU A 249 -17.43 4.41 9.89
CA GLU A 249 -17.69 4.87 8.52
C GLU A 249 -17.54 6.39 8.38
N ASP A 250 -18.07 7.16 9.33
CA ASP A 250 -17.92 8.61 9.34
C ASP A 250 -16.45 9.04 9.45
N GLU A 251 -15.65 8.34 10.23
CA GLU A 251 -14.23 8.65 10.36
C GLU A 251 -13.47 8.30 9.10
N MET A 252 -13.71 7.14 8.51
CA MET A 252 -13.11 6.75 7.22
C MET A 252 -13.50 7.74 6.10
N ASN A 253 -14.73 8.25 6.12
CA ASN A 253 -15.21 9.29 5.20
C ASN A 253 -14.51 10.64 5.44
N ARG A 254 -14.29 11.03 6.71
CA ARG A 254 -13.53 12.26 7.02
C ARG A 254 -12.08 12.15 6.55
N MET A 255 -11.41 11.04 6.87
CA MET A 255 -10.02 10.79 6.43
C MET A 255 -9.91 10.86 4.91
N TRP A 256 -10.84 10.23 4.19
CA TRP A 256 -10.87 10.24 2.73
C TRP A 256 -11.03 11.67 2.17
N ARG A 257 -12.00 12.45 2.68
CA ARG A 257 -12.20 13.83 2.22
C ARG A 257 -11.02 14.74 2.53
N ASP A 258 -10.41 14.59 3.72
CA ASP A 258 -9.25 15.39 4.09
C ASP A 258 -8.02 15.03 3.23
N LEU A 259 -7.80 13.74 2.95
CA LEU A 259 -6.75 13.29 2.01
C LEU A 259 -6.97 13.90 0.62
N ARG A 260 -8.18 13.84 0.09
CA ARG A 260 -8.52 14.40 -1.22
C ARG A 260 -8.25 15.89 -1.30
N ARG A 261 -8.71 16.65 -0.30
CA ARG A 261 -8.47 18.09 -0.23
C ARG A 261 -6.98 18.40 -0.23
N TRP A 262 -6.23 17.74 0.64
CA TRP A 262 -4.78 17.94 0.70
C TRP A 262 -4.08 17.55 -0.62
N MET A 263 -4.50 16.50 -1.29
CA MET A 263 -3.97 16.13 -2.61
C MET A 263 -4.18 17.24 -3.63
N ASP A 264 -5.37 17.83 -3.67
CA ASP A 264 -5.70 18.91 -4.59
C ASP A 264 -4.89 20.18 -4.29
N GLU A 265 -4.63 20.48 -3.03
CA GLU A 265 -3.91 21.66 -2.58
C GLU A 265 -2.38 21.52 -2.67
N SER A 266 -1.82 20.33 -2.40
CA SER A 266 -0.38 20.15 -2.18
C SER A 266 0.30 19.24 -3.20
N ILE A 267 -0.39 18.27 -3.79
CA ILE A 267 0.20 17.32 -4.74
C ILE A 267 -0.08 17.73 -6.19
N ALA A 268 -1.31 18.08 -6.52
CA ALA A 268 -1.71 18.43 -7.88
C ALA A 268 -0.94 19.63 -8.46
N PRO A 269 -0.69 20.72 -7.74
CA PRO A 269 0.10 21.84 -8.23
C PRO A 269 1.54 21.44 -8.59
N ASN A 270 2.15 20.57 -7.82
CA ASN A 270 3.55 20.13 -8.01
C ASN A 270 3.72 19.14 -9.17
N LYS A 271 2.65 18.55 -9.68
CA LYS A 271 2.70 17.64 -10.82
C LYS A 271 3.24 18.33 -12.10
N HIS A 272 3.04 19.63 -12.21
CA HIS A 272 3.44 20.43 -13.37
C HIS A 272 4.71 21.29 -13.12
N ALA A 273 5.27 21.23 -11.90
CA ALA A 273 6.54 21.88 -11.63
C ALA A 273 7.68 21.12 -12.32
N PRO A 274 8.63 21.81 -13.01
CA PRO A 274 9.81 21.15 -13.53
C PRO A 274 10.60 20.55 -12.34
N ALA A 275 11.13 19.34 -12.55
CA ALA A 275 11.98 18.69 -11.55
C ALA A 275 13.11 19.64 -11.17
N LEU A 276 13.18 20.03 -9.91
CA LEU A 276 14.30 20.80 -9.40
C LEU A 276 15.57 19.96 -9.61
N VAL A 277 16.39 20.36 -10.56
CA VAL A 277 17.74 19.82 -10.73
C VAL A 277 18.46 20.11 -9.42
N GLN A 278 18.67 19.07 -8.61
CA GLN A 278 19.60 19.14 -7.49
C GLN A 278 20.99 19.39 -8.08
N THR A 279 21.39 20.63 -8.17
CA THR A 279 22.79 20.99 -8.37
C THR A 279 23.54 20.47 -7.15
N ALA A 280 24.29 19.39 -7.36
CA ALA A 280 25.27 18.94 -6.40
C ALA A 280 26.21 20.16 -6.13
N GLN A 281 26.09 20.77 -4.97
CA GLN A 281 27.11 21.66 -4.47
C GLN A 281 28.33 20.80 -4.14
N THR A 282 29.27 20.75 -5.07
CA THR A 282 30.64 20.37 -4.76
C THR A 282 31.19 21.49 -3.87
N ALA A 283 31.28 21.22 -2.60
CA ALA A 283 32.03 22.06 -1.68
C ALA A 283 33.54 21.94 -1.98
N PRO A 284 34.30 23.01 -1.85
CA PRO A 284 35.75 23.08 -2.10
C PRO A 284 36.58 22.25 -1.12
#